data_7faf047350fe502b5b6444523b4ec703
#
_entry.id   7faf047350fe502b5b6444523b4ec703
#
_cell.length_a   1.000
_cell.length_b   1.000
_cell.length_c   1.000
_cell.angle_alpha   90.00
_cell.angle_beta   90.00
_cell.angle_gamma   90.00
#
_symmetry.space_group_name_H-M   'P 1'
#
loop_
_entity.id
_entity.type
_entity.pdbx_description
1 polymer ?
#
loop_
_entity_poly.entity_id
_entity_poly.type
_entity_poly.pdbx_seq_one_letter_code
_entity_poly.pdbx_strand_id
1 'polypeptide(L)'
;ERNDDHLDGAVYSMHVQGGFYLDDFVAQGGVSNDTDLIQFITDNITHGVVDLNMTAPEIGCSSFTATAENGDALFARNYDFSKTNAMLVFTDANEGRHASISTVDLQFLGIDVDQDMTGLMDKVICLAAPYAPLDGVNDAGVSCGIYMTYQGGEETVATSQDTDKPDFTSTTLLRLILDYADNVEEAVEIASSYDLHDSANTSYHYMVADASGKSAILEWTNDSAVDTTDNDGSQRTLKVVY
;
A
#
# COMPACT_ATOMS: atom_id res chain seq x y z
N GLU A 1 -9.88 19.22 6.99
CA GLU A 1 -9.46 20.48 7.67
C GLU A 1 -8.02 20.79 7.26
N ARG A 2 -7.75 22.04 6.92
CA ARG A 2 -6.41 22.52 6.57
C ARG A 2 -5.77 23.14 7.82
N ASN A 3 -4.55 22.75 8.13
CA ASN A 3 -3.81 23.37 9.22
C ASN A 3 -2.83 24.40 8.63
N ASP A 4 -3.14 25.68 8.75
CA ASP A 4 -2.33 26.77 8.19
C ASP A 4 -1.02 27.01 8.96
N ASP A 5 -0.85 26.39 10.14
CA ASP A 5 0.38 26.49 10.96
C ASP A 5 1.46 25.47 10.55
N HIS A 6 1.09 24.49 9.71
CA HIS A 6 1.99 23.48 9.17
C HIS A 6 1.93 23.50 7.63
N LEU A 7 3.01 23.11 6.98
CA LEU A 7 3.10 23.01 5.53
C LEU A 7 2.36 21.76 4.97
N ASP A 8 1.49 21.16 5.79
CA ASP A 8 0.69 20.02 5.41
C ASP A 8 -0.53 20.43 4.58
N GLY A 9 -0.93 19.57 3.67
CA GLY A 9 -2.17 19.71 2.91
C GLY A 9 -3.42 19.54 3.76
N ALA A 10 -4.57 19.60 3.12
CA ALA A 10 -5.84 19.24 3.74
C ALA A 10 -5.89 17.74 4.01
N VAL A 11 -6.65 17.33 5.04
CA VAL A 11 -7.01 15.92 5.24
C VAL A 11 -8.39 15.70 4.64
N TYR A 12 -8.47 14.75 3.73
CA TYR A 12 -9.71 14.38 3.04
C TYR A 12 -10.24 13.04 3.57
N SER A 13 -11.48 12.74 3.26
CA SER A 13 -12.06 11.43 3.46
C SER A 13 -12.90 11.01 2.28
N MET A 14 -12.90 9.71 1.99
CA MET A 14 -13.67 9.10 0.92
C MET A 14 -14.35 7.83 1.45
N HIS A 15 -15.62 7.64 1.12
CA HIS A 15 -16.35 6.41 1.38
C HIS A 15 -16.61 5.69 0.06
N VAL A 16 -16.16 4.45 -0.01
CA VAL A 16 -16.29 3.58 -1.17
C VAL A 16 -17.31 2.50 -0.88
N GLN A 17 -18.40 2.51 -1.62
CA GLN A 17 -19.43 1.49 -1.57
C GLN A 17 -19.26 0.55 -2.76
N GLY A 18 -19.28 -0.76 -2.50
CA GLY A 18 -19.12 -1.79 -3.51
C GLY A 18 -17.68 -2.22 -3.76
N GLY A 19 -17.50 -3.00 -4.80
CA GLY A 19 -16.28 -3.80 -4.99
C GLY A 19 -15.12 -3.08 -5.67
N PHE A 20 -15.24 -1.85 -6.10
CA PHE A 20 -14.22 -1.08 -6.84
C PHE A 20 -13.38 -1.92 -7.83
N TYR A 21 -13.99 -2.93 -8.46
CA TYR A 21 -13.39 -3.87 -9.42
C TYR A 21 -12.22 -4.72 -8.89
N LEU A 22 -12.08 -4.89 -7.56
CA LEU A 22 -10.98 -5.68 -7.00
C LEU A 22 -11.09 -7.16 -7.38
N ASP A 23 -12.30 -7.71 -7.49
CA ASP A 23 -12.50 -9.11 -7.92
C ASP A 23 -12.02 -9.31 -9.38
N ASP A 24 -12.27 -8.35 -10.26
CA ASP A 24 -11.77 -8.37 -11.64
C ASP A 24 -10.24 -8.25 -11.68
N PHE A 25 -9.67 -7.39 -10.81
CA PHE A 25 -8.22 -7.24 -10.65
C PHE A 25 -7.55 -8.56 -10.23
N VAL A 26 -8.11 -9.23 -9.23
CA VAL A 26 -7.62 -10.54 -8.76
C VAL A 26 -7.83 -11.62 -9.82
N ALA A 27 -8.99 -11.64 -10.48
CA ALA A 27 -9.32 -12.64 -11.49
C ALA A 27 -8.42 -12.60 -12.73
N GLN A 28 -7.91 -11.41 -13.10
CA GLN A 28 -6.93 -11.28 -14.20
C GLN A 28 -5.49 -11.66 -13.80
N GLY A 29 -5.22 -11.92 -12.52
CA GLY A 29 -3.89 -12.25 -11.99
C GLY A 29 -3.09 -11.05 -11.52
N GLY A 30 -3.74 -9.93 -11.22
CA GLY A 30 -3.09 -8.69 -10.79
C GLY A 30 -2.35 -7.95 -11.90
N VAL A 31 -1.28 -7.26 -11.55
CA VAL A 31 -0.42 -6.51 -12.49
C VAL A 31 1.04 -6.51 -12.01
N SER A 32 1.98 -6.51 -12.95
CA SER A 32 3.42 -6.60 -12.70
C SER A 32 4.17 -5.25 -12.69
N ASN A 33 3.45 -4.13 -12.77
CA ASN A 33 4.05 -2.79 -12.72
C ASN A 33 2.98 -1.70 -12.53
N ASP A 34 3.42 -0.49 -12.16
CA ASP A 34 2.53 0.66 -11.94
C ASP A 34 1.82 1.12 -13.22
N THR A 35 2.42 0.96 -14.40
CA THR A 35 1.79 1.35 -15.66
C THR A 35 0.56 0.50 -15.93
N ASP A 36 0.65 -0.80 -15.72
CA ASP A 36 -0.48 -1.72 -15.89
C ASP A 36 -1.54 -1.51 -14.80
N LEU A 37 -1.12 -1.14 -13.56
CA LEU A 37 -2.06 -0.75 -12.52
C LEU A 37 -2.84 0.51 -12.91
N ILE A 38 -2.15 1.53 -13.39
CA ILE A 38 -2.77 2.77 -13.89
C ILE A 38 -3.72 2.45 -15.06
N GLN A 39 -3.32 1.57 -15.96
CA GLN A 39 -4.16 1.16 -17.10
C GLN A 39 -5.42 0.45 -16.60
N PHE A 40 -5.29 -0.49 -15.65
CA PHE A 40 -6.45 -1.17 -15.05
C PHE A 40 -7.43 -0.18 -14.41
N ILE A 41 -6.93 0.76 -13.62
CA ILE A 41 -7.74 1.80 -12.97
C ILE A 41 -8.40 2.69 -14.03
N THR A 42 -7.66 3.05 -15.08
CA THR A 42 -8.17 3.87 -16.17
C THR A 42 -9.31 3.19 -16.91
N ASP A 43 -9.16 1.93 -17.23
CA ASP A 43 -10.16 1.19 -18.01
C ASP A 43 -11.43 0.89 -17.21
N ASN A 44 -11.29 0.53 -15.94
CA ASN A 44 -12.39 0.04 -15.13
C ASN A 44 -13.04 1.12 -14.24
N ILE A 45 -12.28 2.11 -13.79
CA ILE A 45 -12.73 3.07 -12.77
C ILE A 45 -12.89 4.48 -13.33
N THR A 46 -11.86 5.03 -13.95
CA THR A 46 -11.89 6.42 -14.43
C THR A 46 -12.31 6.55 -15.89
N HIS A 47 -12.37 5.45 -16.63
CA HIS A 47 -12.79 5.37 -18.04
C HIS A 47 -12.05 6.37 -18.96
N GLY A 48 -10.75 6.53 -18.73
CA GLY A 48 -9.89 7.41 -19.53
C GLY A 48 -10.11 8.91 -19.32
N VAL A 49 -10.83 9.29 -18.26
CA VAL A 49 -11.16 10.71 -18.00
C VAL A 49 -9.98 11.49 -17.42
N VAL A 50 -9.02 10.81 -16.78
CA VAL A 50 -7.84 11.43 -16.15
C VAL A 50 -6.57 10.64 -16.46
N ASP A 51 -5.45 11.37 -16.58
CA ASP A 51 -4.12 10.80 -16.60
C ASP A 51 -3.64 10.64 -15.15
N LEU A 52 -3.44 9.39 -14.72
CA LEU A 52 -2.84 9.08 -13.42
C LEU A 52 -1.32 9.02 -13.56
N ASN A 53 -0.62 9.55 -12.57
CA ASN A 53 0.83 9.45 -12.49
C ASN A 53 1.22 9.06 -11.06
N MET A 54 1.82 7.87 -10.91
CA MET A 54 2.30 7.39 -9.63
C MET A 54 3.77 7.77 -9.45
N THR A 55 4.06 8.56 -8.44
CA THR A 55 5.43 8.95 -8.07
C THR A 55 5.64 8.67 -6.59
N ALA A 56 6.81 8.15 -6.19
CA ALA A 56 7.20 8.04 -4.80
C ALA A 56 8.14 9.18 -4.44
N PRO A 57 7.78 10.04 -3.48
CA PRO A 57 8.72 10.97 -2.87
C PRO A 57 9.69 10.23 -1.94
N GLU A 58 10.82 10.86 -1.59
CA GLU A 58 11.73 10.36 -0.55
C GLU A 58 11.01 10.35 0.80
N ILE A 59 10.98 9.19 1.48
CA ILE A 59 10.18 8.92 2.66
C ILE A 59 11.02 8.33 3.79
N GLY A 60 10.81 8.82 5.03
CA GLY A 60 11.06 8.09 6.25
C GLY A 60 9.74 7.60 6.87
N CYS A 61 9.73 6.44 7.47
CA CYS A 61 8.58 5.91 8.18
C CYS A 61 9.04 5.11 9.39
N SER A 62 8.21 5.09 10.44
CA SER A 62 8.40 4.22 11.60
C SER A 62 7.07 3.68 12.10
N SER A 63 7.12 2.51 12.74
CA SER A 63 5.95 1.92 13.38
C SER A 63 6.34 1.10 14.59
N PHE A 64 5.36 0.83 15.42
CA PHE A 64 5.48 -0.11 16.52
C PHE A 64 4.13 -0.74 16.84
N THR A 65 4.17 -1.92 17.45
CA THR A 65 3.04 -2.55 18.11
C THR A 65 3.18 -2.44 19.62
N ALA A 66 2.06 -2.34 20.32
CA ALA A 66 2.01 -2.31 21.77
C ALA A 66 0.71 -2.94 22.26
N THR A 67 0.67 -3.26 23.55
CA THR A 67 -0.58 -3.66 24.22
C THR A 67 -0.96 -2.58 25.21
N ALA A 68 -2.20 -2.08 25.10
CA ALA A 68 -2.76 -1.10 26.03
C ALA A 68 -3.02 -1.75 27.41
N GLU A 69 -3.20 -0.92 28.45
CA GLU A 69 -3.48 -1.40 29.82
C GLU A 69 -4.75 -2.25 29.91
N ASN A 70 -5.73 -2.02 29.05
CA ASN A 70 -6.96 -2.80 28.95
C ASN A 70 -6.82 -4.10 28.15
N GLY A 71 -5.64 -4.37 27.59
CA GLY A 71 -5.34 -5.57 26.80
C GLY A 71 -5.53 -5.40 25.29
N ASP A 72 -5.95 -4.24 24.81
CA ASP A 72 -6.11 -4.01 23.37
C ASP A 72 -4.75 -3.99 22.66
N ALA A 73 -4.69 -4.64 21.51
CA ALA A 73 -3.54 -4.55 20.61
C ALA A 73 -3.55 -3.19 19.89
N LEU A 74 -2.40 -2.55 19.84
CA LEU A 74 -2.20 -1.26 19.19
C LEU A 74 -1.18 -1.39 18.08
N PHE A 75 -1.49 -0.80 16.93
CA PHE A 75 -0.56 -0.56 15.84
C PHE A 75 -0.44 0.96 15.65
N ALA A 76 0.78 1.47 15.71
CA ALA A 76 1.05 2.89 15.51
C ALA A 76 2.05 3.09 14.38
N ARG A 77 1.83 4.12 13.58
CA ARG A 77 2.70 4.47 12.48
C ARG A 77 2.95 5.98 12.44
N ASN A 78 4.20 6.33 12.13
CA ASN A 78 4.60 7.67 11.75
C ASN A 78 4.95 7.71 10.26
N TYR A 79 4.55 8.78 9.59
CA TYR A 79 4.70 8.99 8.16
C TYR A 79 5.49 10.26 7.95
N ASP A 80 6.80 10.12 7.66
CA ASP A 80 7.75 11.22 7.64
C ASP A 80 7.94 11.76 6.22
N PHE A 81 6.98 12.59 5.79
CA PHE A 81 7.08 13.37 4.56
C PHE A 81 7.31 14.84 4.87
N SER A 82 7.98 15.53 3.97
CA SER A 82 8.12 16.99 4.04
C SER A 82 6.79 17.71 3.88
N LYS A 83 5.87 17.13 3.14
CA LYS A 83 4.48 17.59 2.92
C LYS A 83 3.58 16.38 2.73
N THR A 84 2.35 16.45 3.20
CA THR A 84 1.35 15.39 3.03
C THR A 84 0.04 15.95 2.49
N ASN A 85 -0.63 15.18 1.65
CA ASN A 85 -1.99 15.45 1.17
C ASN A 85 -2.86 14.22 1.44
N ALA A 86 -3.12 14.00 2.74
CA ALA A 86 -3.67 12.74 3.24
C ALA A 86 -5.17 12.59 2.96
N MET A 87 -5.56 11.40 2.54
CA MET A 87 -6.95 10.97 2.43
C MET A 87 -7.17 9.70 3.25
N LEU A 88 -8.23 9.69 4.07
CA LEU A 88 -8.76 8.47 4.69
C LEU A 88 -9.78 7.85 3.75
N VAL A 89 -9.53 6.63 3.34
CA VAL A 89 -10.40 5.84 2.46
C VAL A 89 -11.09 4.77 3.28
N PHE A 90 -12.42 4.84 3.36
CA PHE A 90 -13.28 3.87 4.01
C PHE A 90 -13.86 2.97 2.92
N THR A 91 -13.62 1.67 2.98
CA THR A 91 -14.26 0.69 2.11
C THR A 91 -15.26 -0.12 2.91
N ASP A 92 -16.47 -0.28 2.37
CA ASP A 92 -17.48 -1.13 2.99
C ASP A 92 -17.14 -2.62 2.77
N ALA A 93 -17.52 -3.45 3.73
CA ALA A 93 -17.47 -4.90 3.55
C ALA A 93 -18.30 -5.31 2.32
N ASN A 94 -17.77 -6.23 1.55
CA ASN A 94 -18.46 -6.81 0.42
C ASN A 94 -18.36 -8.34 0.51
N GLU A 95 -19.09 -9.07 -0.33
CA GLU A 95 -19.11 -10.53 -0.31
C GLU A 95 -17.67 -11.10 -0.34
N GLY A 96 -17.27 -11.76 0.76
CA GLY A 96 -15.93 -12.33 0.92
C GLY A 96 -14.78 -11.33 1.20
N ARG A 97 -15.09 -10.06 1.50
CA ARG A 97 -14.09 -9.04 1.79
C ARG A 97 -14.43 -8.21 3.03
N HIS A 98 -13.40 -7.79 3.75
CA HIS A 98 -13.51 -6.95 4.94
C HIS A 98 -13.83 -5.50 4.59
N ALA A 99 -14.52 -4.83 5.51
CA ALA A 99 -14.49 -3.37 5.57
C ALA A 99 -13.11 -2.90 6.04
N SER A 100 -12.64 -1.75 5.56
CA SER A 100 -11.36 -1.22 6.00
C SER A 100 -11.32 0.32 6.03
N ILE A 101 -10.34 0.83 6.79
CA ILE A 101 -9.92 2.23 6.73
C ILE A 101 -8.46 2.22 6.32
N SER A 102 -8.12 2.95 5.27
CA SER A 102 -6.73 3.11 4.83
C SER A 102 -6.36 4.57 4.65
N THR A 103 -5.06 4.86 4.79
CA THR A 103 -4.49 6.17 4.50
C THR A 103 -3.84 6.16 3.13
N VAL A 104 -4.13 7.18 2.33
CA VAL A 104 -3.54 7.43 1.01
C VAL A 104 -2.95 8.83 1.02
N ASP A 105 -1.77 9.03 0.45
CA ASP A 105 -1.29 10.36 0.12
C ASP A 105 -1.62 10.66 -1.35
N LEU A 106 -2.44 11.68 -1.57
CA LEU A 106 -2.93 12.06 -2.90
C LEU A 106 -1.82 12.54 -3.84
N GLN A 107 -0.64 12.89 -3.30
CA GLN A 107 0.53 13.22 -4.13
C GLN A 107 0.94 12.03 -5.01
N PHE A 108 0.76 10.77 -4.53
CA PHE A 108 1.00 9.57 -5.35
C PHE A 108 0.02 9.42 -6.52
N LEU A 109 -1.13 10.08 -6.43
CA LEU A 109 -2.11 10.14 -7.51
C LEU A 109 -1.98 11.40 -8.37
N GLY A 110 -0.91 12.18 -8.18
CA GLY A 110 -0.64 13.40 -8.94
C GLY A 110 -1.38 14.64 -8.45
N ILE A 111 -1.90 14.64 -7.22
CA ILE A 111 -2.59 15.79 -6.62
C ILE A 111 -1.66 16.46 -5.61
N ASP A 112 -1.18 17.64 -5.96
CA ASP A 112 -0.28 18.43 -5.11
C ASP A 112 -0.96 18.93 -3.83
N VAL A 113 -0.17 19.15 -2.77
CA VAL A 113 -0.64 19.62 -1.45
C VAL A 113 -1.30 21.00 -1.51
N ASP A 114 -0.93 21.83 -2.47
CA ASP A 114 -1.47 23.18 -2.67
C ASP A 114 -2.66 23.20 -3.64
N GLN A 115 -3.08 22.03 -4.17
CA GLN A 115 -4.18 21.92 -5.10
C GLN A 115 -5.53 21.93 -4.39
N ASP A 116 -6.41 22.85 -4.78
CA ASP A 116 -7.79 22.85 -4.29
C ASP A 116 -8.61 21.74 -4.94
N MET A 117 -9.08 20.79 -4.15
CA MET A 117 -9.88 19.63 -4.57
C MET A 117 -11.35 20.02 -4.88
N THR A 118 -11.55 21.07 -5.65
CA THR A 118 -12.89 21.59 -5.99
C THR A 118 -13.38 21.14 -7.35
N GLY A 119 -12.45 20.76 -8.23
CA GLY A 119 -12.73 20.31 -9.59
C GLY A 119 -13.37 18.91 -9.65
N LEU A 120 -14.12 18.67 -10.72
CA LEU A 120 -14.67 17.33 -10.97
C LEU A 120 -13.56 16.33 -11.27
N MET A 121 -12.52 16.76 -11.99
CA MET A 121 -11.38 15.91 -12.37
C MET A 121 -10.58 15.45 -11.15
N ASP A 122 -10.35 16.36 -10.18
CA ASP A 122 -9.68 16.01 -8.92
C ASP A 122 -10.43 14.90 -8.18
N LYS A 123 -11.76 14.97 -8.18
CA LYS A 123 -12.60 13.94 -7.56
C LYS A 123 -12.58 12.62 -8.33
N VAL A 124 -12.46 12.66 -9.65
CA VAL A 124 -12.34 11.45 -10.48
C VAL A 124 -11.00 10.76 -10.22
N ILE A 125 -9.90 11.51 -10.06
CA ILE A 125 -8.59 10.96 -9.68
C ILE A 125 -8.69 10.22 -8.34
N CYS A 126 -9.40 10.76 -7.37
CA CYS A 126 -9.57 10.12 -6.05
C CYS A 126 -10.25 8.74 -6.12
N LEU A 127 -10.95 8.39 -7.21
CA LEU A 127 -11.51 7.05 -7.39
C LEU A 127 -10.43 5.96 -7.48
N ALA A 128 -9.18 6.33 -7.76
CA ALA A 128 -8.03 5.44 -7.71
C ALA A 128 -7.51 5.16 -6.29
N ALA A 129 -7.91 5.96 -5.30
CA ALA A 129 -7.38 5.89 -3.93
C ALA A 129 -7.49 4.50 -3.27
N PRO A 130 -8.53 3.67 -3.48
CA PRO A 130 -8.56 2.31 -2.94
C PRO A 130 -7.37 1.43 -3.34
N TYR A 131 -6.73 1.71 -4.49
CA TYR A 131 -5.58 0.98 -5.00
C TYR A 131 -4.21 1.53 -4.54
N ALA A 132 -4.20 2.59 -3.76
CA ALA A 132 -2.98 3.26 -3.29
C ALA A 132 -2.88 3.37 -1.75
N PRO A 133 -3.30 2.35 -0.95
CA PRO A 133 -3.14 2.42 0.49
C PRO A 133 -1.66 2.39 0.88
N LEU A 134 -1.29 3.21 1.85
CA LEU A 134 0.05 3.24 2.45
C LEU A 134 0.07 2.59 3.83
N ASP A 135 -1.06 2.56 4.48
CA ASP A 135 -1.39 1.81 5.69
C ASP A 135 -2.90 1.63 5.80
N GLY A 136 -3.31 0.84 6.77
CA GLY A 136 -4.73 0.67 7.08
C GLY A 136 -4.99 -0.37 8.14
N VAL A 137 -6.27 -0.51 8.44
CA VAL A 137 -6.82 -1.55 9.32
C VAL A 137 -8.15 -2.03 8.76
N ASN A 138 -8.39 -3.33 8.84
CA ASN A 138 -9.68 -3.93 8.49
C ASN A 138 -10.56 -4.25 9.72
N ASP A 139 -11.79 -4.66 9.49
CA ASP A 139 -12.75 -4.97 10.56
C ASP A 139 -12.49 -6.31 11.27
N ALA A 140 -11.59 -7.16 10.75
CA ALA A 140 -11.04 -8.29 11.49
C ALA A 140 -9.92 -7.86 12.47
N GLY A 141 -9.46 -6.60 12.39
CA GLY A 141 -8.39 -6.05 13.25
C GLY A 141 -6.98 -6.28 12.69
N VAL A 142 -6.85 -6.65 11.42
CA VAL A 142 -5.54 -6.71 10.75
C VAL A 142 -5.14 -5.31 10.32
N SER A 143 -3.97 -4.89 10.78
CA SER A 143 -3.32 -3.63 10.40
C SER A 143 -2.11 -3.91 9.53
N CYS A 144 -1.86 -3.06 8.54
CA CYS A 144 -0.67 -3.16 7.71
C CYS A 144 -0.12 -1.78 7.34
N GLY A 145 1.15 -1.73 6.95
CA GLY A 145 1.80 -0.50 6.47
C GLY A 145 3.02 -0.80 5.60
N ILE A 146 3.33 0.11 4.69
CA ILE A 146 4.47 0.07 3.77
C ILE A 146 5.57 1.02 4.27
N TYR A 147 6.82 0.60 4.15
CA TYR A 147 8.00 1.34 4.61
C TYR A 147 9.07 1.26 3.55
N MET A 148 9.60 2.41 3.14
CA MET A 148 10.72 2.44 2.21
C MET A 148 11.97 1.85 2.84
N THR A 149 12.69 1.06 2.08
CA THR A 149 13.98 0.50 2.49
C THR A 149 15.08 0.94 1.52
N TYR A 150 16.30 1.06 2.05
CA TYR A 150 17.50 1.37 1.26
C TYR A 150 18.35 0.11 1.18
N GLN A 151 17.92 -0.84 0.33
CA GLN A 151 18.69 -2.08 0.13
C GLN A 151 19.82 -1.83 -0.87
N GLY A 152 21.05 -2.05 -0.43
CA GLY A 152 22.20 -2.10 -1.32
C GLY A 152 22.95 -0.79 -1.55
N GLY A 153 22.81 0.24 -0.72
CA GLY A 153 23.61 1.45 -0.77
C GLY A 153 22.90 2.66 -1.42
N GLU A 154 23.59 3.42 -2.25
CA GLU A 154 23.07 4.68 -2.82
C GLU A 154 21.96 4.47 -3.86
N GLU A 155 21.85 3.28 -4.46
CA GLU A 155 20.81 2.94 -5.43
C GLU A 155 19.90 1.86 -4.85
N THR A 156 18.62 2.17 -4.71
CA THR A 156 17.59 1.17 -4.38
C THR A 156 17.21 0.40 -5.62
N VAL A 157 17.16 -0.93 -5.50
CA VAL A 157 16.67 -1.81 -6.58
C VAL A 157 15.30 -2.33 -6.19
N ALA A 158 14.30 -2.07 -7.02
CA ALA A 158 12.95 -2.57 -6.84
C ALA A 158 12.93 -4.10 -6.90
N THR A 159 12.12 -4.73 -6.05
CA THR A 159 11.77 -6.14 -6.22
C THR A 159 10.90 -6.29 -7.46
N SER A 160 11.18 -7.28 -8.28
CA SER A 160 10.41 -7.61 -9.48
C SER A 160 10.53 -9.09 -9.75
N GLN A 161 9.75 -9.89 -9.04
CA GLN A 161 9.75 -11.34 -9.17
C GLN A 161 9.11 -11.74 -10.51
N ASP A 162 9.49 -12.90 -11.04
CA ASP A 162 8.95 -13.45 -12.28
C ASP A 162 8.87 -14.97 -12.12
N THR A 163 7.79 -15.42 -11.48
CA THR A 163 7.48 -16.85 -11.31
C THR A 163 6.13 -17.18 -11.96
N ASP A 164 5.58 -18.36 -11.70
CA ASP A 164 4.26 -18.75 -12.24
C ASP A 164 3.08 -18.25 -11.36
N LYS A 165 3.33 -17.33 -10.42
CA LYS A 165 2.29 -16.77 -9.54
C LYS A 165 1.63 -15.55 -10.17
N PRO A 166 0.41 -15.20 -9.71
CA PRO A 166 -0.17 -13.90 -10.01
C PRO A 166 0.66 -12.76 -9.40
N ASP A 167 0.47 -11.55 -9.89
CA ASP A 167 1.29 -10.39 -9.57
C ASP A 167 0.57 -9.42 -8.63
N PHE A 168 1.34 -8.69 -7.81
CA PHE A 168 0.89 -7.47 -7.15
C PHE A 168 2.00 -6.41 -7.12
N THR A 169 1.57 -5.16 -7.03
CA THR A 169 2.45 -4.02 -6.72
C THR A 169 2.48 -3.74 -5.22
N SER A 170 3.36 -2.87 -4.77
CA SER A 170 3.51 -2.53 -3.36
C SER A 170 2.20 -2.10 -2.68
N THR A 171 1.40 -1.27 -3.33
CA THR A 171 0.14 -0.78 -2.76
C THR A 171 -1.00 -1.79 -2.88
N THR A 172 -1.02 -2.60 -3.94
CA THR A 172 -2.04 -3.63 -4.11
C THR A 172 -1.85 -4.80 -3.16
N LEU A 173 -0.62 -5.08 -2.69
CA LEU A 173 -0.39 -6.01 -1.57
C LEU A 173 -1.15 -5.57 -0.32
N LEU A 174 -1.03 -4.29 0.07
CA LEU A 174 -1.76 -3.77 1.23
C LEU A 174 -3.28 -3.86 1.01
N ARG A 175 -3.73 -3.57 -0.21
CA ARG A 175 -5.16 -3.68 -0.53
C ARG A 175 -5.67 -5.10 -0.36
N LEU A 176 -4.94 -6.11 -0.86
CA LEU A 176 -5.32 -7.51 -0.69
C LEU A 176 -5.32 -7.95 0.79
N ILE A 177 -4.32 -7.53 1.57
CA ILE A 177 -4.27 -7.80 3.01
C ILE A 177 -5.50 -7.19 3.71
N LEU A 178 -5.84 -5.93 3.41
CA LEU A 178 -6.97 -5.24 4.03
C LEU A 178 -8.31 -5.86 3.65
N ASP A 179 -8.45 -6.41 2.45
CA ASP A 179 -9.71 -7.00 2.00
C ASP A 179 -9.90 -8.48 2.44
N TYR A 180 -8.81 -9.25 2.58
CA TYR A 180 -8.93 -10.70 2.69
C TYR A 180 -8.30 -11.33 3.93
N ALA A 181 -7.44 -10.65 4.68
CA ALA A 181 -6.77 -11.25 5.82
C ALA A 181 -7.57 -11.13 7.12
N ASP A 182 -7.82 -12.25 7.79
CA ASP A 182 -8.40 -12.31 9.14
C ASP A 182 -7.33 -12.17 10.26
N ASN A 183 -6.06 -12.42 9.95
CA ASN A 183 -4.94 -12.46 10.90
C ASN A 183 -3.59 -12.32 10.20
N VAL A 184 -2.50 -12.28 10.99
CA VAL A 184 -1.13 -12.14 10.47
C VAL A 184 -0.74 -13.31 9.58
N GLU A 185 -1.15 -14.56 9.90
CA GLU A 185 -0.83 -15.74 9.10
C GLU A 185 -1.42 -15.65 7.69
N GLU A 186 -2.65 -15.21 7.57
CA GLU A 186 -3.31 -15.04 6.27
C GLU A 186 -2.71 -13.87 5.48
N ALA A 187 -2.30 -12.79 6.15
CA ALA A 187 -1.54 -11.71 5.51
C ALA A 187 -0.21 -12.23 4.92
N VAL A 188 0.50 -13.11 5.64
CA VAL A 188 1.72 -13.78 5.16
C VAL A 188 1.41 -14.73 4.01
N GLU A 189 0.30 -15.47 4.06
CA GLU A 189 -0.13 -16.37 2.98
C GLU A 189 -0.44 -15.58 1.70
N ILE A 190 -1.16 -14.46 1.80
CA ILE A 190 -1.39 -13.54 0.68
C ILE A 190 -0.05 -13.09 0.10
N ALA A 191 0.85 -12.56 0.93
CA ALA A 191 2.15 -12.07 0.48
C ALA A 191 3.00 -13.15 -0.20
N SER A 192 2.87 -14.42 0.21
CA SER A 192 3.62 -15.54 -0.37
C SER A 192 2.99 -16.14 -1.62
N SER A 193 1.72 -15.82 -1.90
CA SER A 193 0.95 -16.39 -3.00
C SER A 193 1.06 -15.63 -4.32
N TYR A 194 1.73 -14.48 -4.31
CA TYR A 194 1.90 -13.58 -5.46
C TYR A 194 3.38 -13.26 -5.68
N ASP A 195 3.69 -12.78 -6.87
CA ASP A 195 4.96 -12.16 -7.20
C ASP A 195 4.89 -10.65 -6.93
N LEU A 196 5.88 -10.12 -6.20
CA LEU A 196 5.96 -8.70 -5.86
C LEU A 196 6.69 -7.92 -6.96
N HIS A 197 6.08 -6.82 -7.37
CA HIS A 197 6.67 -5.78 -8.21
C HIS A 197 6.60 -4.44 -7.48
N ASP A 198 7.73 -4.01 -6.95
CA ASP A 198 7.78 -2.79 -6.14
C ASP A 198 7.46 -1.54 -6.95
N SER A 199 6.55 -0.73 -6.43
CA SER A 199 6.08 0.51 -7.05
C SER A 199 7.16 1.59 -7.06
N ALA A 200 7.06 2.52 -8.02
CA ALA A 200 7.91 3.71 -8.15
C ALA A 200 9.42 3.41 -8.21
N ASN A 201 9.77 2.23 -8.71
CA ASN A 201 11.17 1.78 -8.88
C ASN A 201 12.04 1.91 -7.62
N THR A 202 11.45 1.67 -6.46
CA THR A 202 12.15 1.65 -5.17
C THR A 202 11.82 0.36 -4.43
N SER A 203 12.40 0.13 -3.26
CA SER A 203 12.12 -1.08 -2.51
C SER A 203 11.50 -0.80 -1.15
N TYR A 204 10.71 -1.77 -0.68
CA TYR A 204 9.93 -1.64 0.54
C TYR A 204 10.03 -2.88 1.41
N HIS A 205 9.75 -2.69 2.69
CA HIS A 205 9.29 -3.73 3.58
C HIS A 205 7.91 -3.36 4.13
N TYR A 206 7.24 -4.35 4.71
CA TYR A 206 5.88 -4.20 5.20
C TYR A 206 5.77 -4.70 6.62
N MET A 207 4.96 -4.04 7.43
CA MET A 207 4.61 -4.54 8.74
C MET A 207 3.12 -4.88 8.76
N VAL A 208 2.80 -6.06 9.31
CA VAL A 208 1.44 -6.51 9.55
C VAL A 208 1.27 -6.83 11.03
N ALA A 209 0.08 -6.56 11.57
CA ALA A 209 -0.27 -6.90 12.95
C ALA A 209 -1.75 -7.25 13.02
N ASP A 210 -2.16 -8.02 14.04
CA ASP A 210 -3.57 -8.38 14.24
C ASP A 210 -4.07 -8.12 15.66
N ALA A 211 -5.36 -8.28 15.86
CA ALA A 211 -6.04 -8.06 17.13
C ALA A 211 -5.55 -8.98 18.27
N SER A 212 -4.86 -10.09 17.98
CA SER A 212 -4.24 -10.95 19.00
C SER A 212 -2.96 -10.35 19.58
N GLY A 213 -2.43 -9.28 18.99
CA GLY A 213 -1.14 -8.66 19.31
C GLY A 213 0.03 -9.30 18.58
N LYS A 214 -0.21 -10.26 17.67
CA LYS A 214 0.81 -10.81 16.80
C LYS A 214 1.19 -9.79 15.74
N SER A 215 2.47 -9.80 15.35
CA SER A 215 2.95 -8.96 14.25
C SER A 215 4.05 -9.67 13.47
N ALA A 216 4.25 -9.26 12.22
CA ALA A 216 5.32 -9.72 11.38
C ALA A 216 5.84 -8.59 10.47
N ILE A 217 7.12 -8.66 10.14
CA ILE A 217 7.74 -7.85 9.09
C ILE A 217 7.91 -8.74 7.87
N LEU A 218 7.46 -8.26 6.72
CA LEU A 218 7.57 -8.90 5.42
C LEU A 218 8.63 -8.17 4.60
N GLU A 219 9.68 -8.87 4.21
CA GLU A 219 10.78 -8.32 3.43
C GLU A 219 11.13 -9.26 2.28
N TRP A 220 11.38 -8.70 1.11
CA TRP A 220 11.92 -9.45 -0.03
C TRP A 220 13.41 -9.19 -0.14
N THR A 221 14.20 -10.23 0.07
CA THR A 221 15.67 -10.15 0.13
C THR A 221 16.31 -11.24 -0.71
N ASN A 222 17.55 -11.01 -1.13
CA ASN A 222 18.38 -12.05 -1.73
C ASN A 222 18.95 -12.98 -0.64
N ASP A 223 19.00 -14.26 -0.90
CA ASP A 223 19.50 -15.27 0.08
C ASP A 223 21.02 -15.17 0.35
N SER A 224 21.77 -14.56 -0.55
CA SER A 224 23.22 -14.40 -0.38
C SER A 224 23.53 -13.13 0.39
N ALA A 225 23.72 -13.24 1.68
CA ALA A 225 24.21 -12.15 2.54
C ALA A 225 25.67 -11.70 2.23
N VAL A 226 26.25 -12.12 1.11
CA VAL A 226 27.70 -12.04 0.89
C VAL A 226 28.11 -11.16 -0.29
N ASP A 227 27.20 -10.83 -1.21
CA ASP A 227 27.57 -9.97 -2.36
C ASP A 227 26.53 -8.87 -2.59
N THR A 228 26.85 -7.67 -2.12
CA THR A 228 26.03 -6.46 -2.33
C THR A 228 26.13 -5.93 -3.76
N THR A 229 26.93 -6.55 -4.62
CA THR A 229 27.11 -6.18 -6.02
C THR A 229 26.12 -6.84 -6.97
N ASP A 230 25.46 -7.92 -6.53
CA ASP A 230 24.46 -8.67 -7.29
C ASP A 230 23.06 -8.45 -6.69
N ASN A 231 22.66 -7.18 -6.56
CA ASN A 231 21.34 -6.84 -6.07
C ASN A 231 20.28 -6.96 -7.19
N ASP A 232 19.96 -8.20 -7.54
CA ASP A 232 18.95 -8.52 -8.54
C ASP A 232 17.56 -8.62 -7.87
N GLY A 233 16.70 -7.65 -8.16
CA GLY A 233 15.33 -7.60 -7.62
C GLY A 233 14.45 -8.80 -8.02
N SER A 234 14.78 -9.48 -9.13
CA SER A 234 14.03 -10.66 -9.60
C SER A 234 14.29 -11.92 -8.79
N GLN A 235 15.43 -11.99 -8.10
CA GLN A 235 15.87 -13.14 -7.32
C GLN A 235 15.51 -13.05 -5.83
N ARG A 236 14.82 -12.00 -5.42
CA ARG A 236 14.42 -11.81 -4.03
C ARG A 236 13.34 -12.80 -3.63
N THR A 237 13.42 -13.25 -2.38
CA THR A 237 12.43 -14.13 -1.76
C THR A 237 11.86 -13.50 -0.50
N LEU A 238 10.59 -13.79 -0.22
CA LEU A 238 9.93 -13.30 0.99
C LEU A 238 10.60 -13.89 2.25
N LYS A 239 11.03 -13.00 3.14
CA LYS A 239 11.42 -13.28 4.52
C LYS A 239 10.36 -12.74 5.46
N VAL A 240 9.99 -13.53 6.45
CA VAL A 240 9.02 -13.16 7.48
C VAL A 240 9.72 -13.17 8.84
N VAL A 241 9.64 -12.03 9.54
CA VAL A 241 10.21 -11.85 10.88
C VAL A 241 9.05 -11.56 11.84
N TYR A 242 8.82 -12.51 12.78
CA TYR A 242 7.78 -12.41 13.82
C TYR A 242 8.31 -11.77 15.10
#